data_48fbee29f751a05d3a5671c4e2d5d274
#
_entry.id   48fbee29f751a05d3a5671c4e2d5d274
#
_cell.length_a   1.000
_cell.length_b   1.000
_cell.length_c   1.000
_cell.angle_alpha   90.00
_cell.angle_beta   90.00
_cell.angle_gamma   90.00
#
_symmetry.space_group_name_H-M   'P 1'
#
loop_
_entity.id
_entity.type
_entity.pdbx_description
1 polymer ?
#
loop_
_entity_poly.entity_id
_entity_poly.type
_entity_poly.pdbx_seq_one_letter_code
_entity_poly.pdbx_strand_id
1 'polypeptide(L)'
;MAQILVLDDVQEAVDAVRRVLERRGYEVVGFTDEDAAIDHVNNHPVDLAILDIKLKKMDGVQVLGKLKEIQPSIKVIMLTGYPTHATVEEAMQLGANAYCMKPIDRSEIESKVAEVLAQETHIELVRYPDKAELTTQDILFGSLRTGVYIVTVQDEGQINGVTTPWVTQLSYDPPMVMVAISPLRKCHEMITNSGQFAVNVLASGQVDVASRFGLTTGHEMDKFEGVVPERTPAGNPLLSNVVAYIDCELVKTVAVGDHSLFVGEVIGAEVLDLTLSPLTFEPSDYFWDIRP
;
A
#
# COMPACT_ATOMS: atom_id res chain seq x y z
N MET A 1 12.82 -20.85 15.71
CA MET A 1 13.04 -19.61 16.48
C MET A 1 13.49 -18.59 15.47
N ALA A 2 12.95 -17.37 15.46
CA ALA A 2 13.38 -16.41 14.44
C ALA A 2 14.78 -15.90 14.76
N GLN A 3 15.61 -15.82 13.72
CA GLN A 3 16.98 -15.30 13.79
C GLN A 3 17.00 -13.83 13.40
N ILE A 4 17.46 -12.98 14.31
CA ILE A 4 17.49 -11.53 14.14
C ILE A 4 18.94 -11.04 14.12
N LEU A 5 19.28 -10.25 13.09
CA LEU A 5 20.54 -9.53 12.98
C LEU A 5 20.35 -8.08 13.46
N VAL A 6 21.27 -7.58 14.27
CA VAL A 6 21.31 -6.17 14.69
C VAL A 6 22.63 -5.56 14.25
N LEU A 7 22.59 -4.48 13.49
CA LEU A 7 23.75 -3.73 13.03
C LEU A 7 23.65 -2.27 13.47
N ASP A 8 24.59 -1.83 14.28
CA ASP A 8 24.75 -0.46 14.77
C ASP A 8 26.23 -0.22 15.04
N ASP A 9 26.78 0.92 14.70
CA ASP A 9 28.21 1.22 14.90
C ASP A 9 28.59 1.43 16.36
N VAL A 10 27.60 1.45 17.27
CA VAL A 10 27.75 1.57 18.71
C VAL A 10 27.43 0.24 19.41
N GLN A 11 28.44 -0.41 19.99
CA GLN A 11 28.29 -1.73 20.63
C GLN A 11 27.20 -1.73 21.73
N GLU A 12 27.11 -0.66 22.52
CA GLU A 12 26.09 -0.54 23.59
C GLU A 12 24.67 -0.54 23.03
N ALA A 13 24.45 0.04 21.84
CA ALA A 13 23.15 0.02 21.16
C ALA A 13 22.81 -1.39 20.68
N VAL A 14 23.76 -2.09 20.06
CA VAL A 14 23.61 -3.51 19.68
C VAL A 14 23.25 -4.36 20.89
N ASP A 15 23.99 -4.23 22.01
CA ASP A 15 23.76 -5.01 23.22
C ASP A 15 22.44 -4.67 23.92
N ALA A 16 21.97 -3.43 23.80
CA ALA A 16 20.67 -3.02 24.34
C ALA A 16 19.52 -3.70 23.59
N VAL A 17 19.53 -3.63 22.26
CA VAL A 17 18.52 -4.28 21.41
C VAL A 17 18.56 -5.80 21.57
N ARG A 18 19.75 -6.39 21.53
CA ARG A 18 19.93 -7.83 21.74
C ARG A 18 19.27 -8.29 23.04
N ARG A 19 19.61 -7.69 24.18
CA ARG A 19 19.06 -8.07 25.51
C ARG A 19 17.54 -7.99 25.57
N VAL A 20 16.94 -7.04 24.87
CA VAL A 20 15.48 -6.88 24.81
C VAL A 20 14.85 -8.04 24.03
N LEU A 21 15.39 -8.37 22.86
CA LEU A 21 14.81 -9.36 21.97
C LEU A 21 15.10 -10.81 22.43
N GLU A 22 16.27 -11.10 22.99
CA GLU A 22 16.59 -12.41 23.59
C GLU A 22 15.62 -12.78 24.73
N ARG A 23 15.17 -11.79 25.53
CA ARG A 23 14.15 -12.03 26.58
C ARG A 23 12.79 -12.43 26.01
N ARG A 24 12.53 -12.14 24.75
CA ARG A 24 11.32 -12.56 24.01
C ARG A 24 11.50 -13.91 23.32
N GLY A 25 12.67 -14.52 23.44
CA GLY A 25 12.95 -15.84 22.86
C GLY A 25 13.46 -15.82 21.43
N TYR A 26 13.92 -14.67 20.92
CA TYR A 26 14.57 -14.60 19.61
C TYR A 26 16.05 -14.96 19.71
N GLU A 27 16.60 -15.52 18.64
CA GLU A 27 18.04 -15.67 18.47
C GLU A 27 18.63 -14.40 17.86
N VAL A 28 19.53 -13.72 18.56
CA VAL A 28 20.01 -12.40 18.12
C VAL A 28 21.52 -12.42 17.91
N VAL A 29 21.96 -12.07 16.69
CA VAL A 29 23.35 -11.82 16.35
C VAL A 29 23.57 -10.32 16.15
N GLY A 30 24.63 -9.79 16.76
CA GLY A 30 24.93 -8.35 16.73
C GLY A 30 26.24 -8.05 16.02
N PHE A 31 26.26 -6.99 15.23
CA PHE A 31 27.41 -6.53 14.47
C PHE A 31 27.62 -5.03 14.66
N THR A 32 28.87 -4.61 14.65
CA THR A 32 29.28 -3.20 14.60
C THR A 32 30.08 -2.87 13.32
N ASP A 33 30.23 -3.87 12.45
CA ASP A 33 30.91 -3.78 11.17
C ASP A 33 29.98 -4.25 10.05
N GLU A 34 29.79 -3.43 9.04
CA GLU A 34 28.87 -3.64 7.95
C GLU A 34 29.22 -4.85 7.09
N ASP A 35 30.54 -5.02 6.80
CA ASP A 35 31.00 -6.13 5.96
C ASP A 35 30.78 -7.46 6.68
N ALA A 36 31.03 -7.51 7.99
CA ALA A 36 30.79 -8.71 8.80
C ALA A 36 29.29 -9.07 8.88
N ALA A 37 28.41 -8.08 8.94
CA ALA A 37 26.96 -8.29 8.91
C ALA A 37 26.49 -8.84 7.56
N ILE A 38 27.00 -8.29 6.46
CA ILE A 38 26.69 -8.74 5.09
C ILE A 38 27.22 -10.17 4.88
N ASP A 39 28.45 -10.45 5.28
CA ASP A 39 29.05 -11.78 5.18
C ASP A 39 28.26 -12.81 6.01
N HIS A 40 27.73 -12.41 7.16
CA HIS A 40 26.90 -13.30 7.97
C HIS A 40 25.62 -13.69 7.22
N VAL A 41 24.89 -12.74 6.64
CA VAL A 41 23.67 -13.01 5.86
C VAL A 41 23.94 -13.84 4.60
N ASN A 42 25.11 -13.67 4.00
CA ASN A 42 25.50 -14.48 2.85
C ASN A 42 25.70 -15.98 3.19
N ASN A 43 26.05 -16.28 4.45
CA ASN A 43 26.37 -17.64 4.89
C ASN A 43 25.30 -18.26 5.81
N HIS A 44 24.38 -17.46 6.35
CA HIS A 44 23.36 -17.91 7.31
C HIS A 44 22.01 -17.27 6.99
N PRO A 45 20.92 -18.02 7.06
CA PRO A 45 19.58 -17.45 6.90
C PRO A 45 19.27 -16.51 8.09
N VAL A 46 18.72 -15.34 7.80
CA VAL A 46 18.28 -14.34 8.79
C VAL A 46 16.84 -13.96 8.51
N ASP A 47 15.97 -14.05 9.51
CA ASP A 47 14.56 -13.74 9.34
C ASP A 47 14.29 -12.22 9.35
N LEU A 48 15.05 -11.48 10.17
CA LEU A 48 14.90 -10.04 10.34
C LEU A 48 16.27 -9.38 10.58
N ALA A 49 16.55 -8.28 9.88
CA ALA A 49 17.66 -7.38 10.19
C ALA A 49 17.15 -6.05 10.77
N ILE A 50 17.81 -5.57 11.81
CA ILE A 50 17.62 -4.25 12.40
C ILE A 50 18.88 -3.44 12.12
N LEU A 51 18.76 -2.39 11.30
CA LEU A 51 19.89 -1.64 10.77
C LEU A 51 19.85 -0.19 11.23
N ASP A 52 20.94 0.30 11.84
CA ASP A 52 21.11 1.74 11.97
C ASP A 52 21.41 2.37 10.60
N ILE A 53 20.91 3.58 10.38
CA ILE A 53 21.18 4.33 9.14
C ILE A 53 22.58 4.91 9.16
N LYS A 54 23.01 5.49 10.30
CA LYS A 54 24.32 6.12 10.41
C LYS A 54 25.38 5.11 10.83
N LEU A 55 26.00 4.48 9.87
CA LEU A 55 27.12 3.58 10.06
C LEU A 55 28.45 4.21 9.60
N LYS A 56 29.58 3.54 9.78
CA LYS A 56 30.91 4.12 9.55
C LYS A 56 31.42 4.02 8.11
N LYS A 57 31.24 2.87 7.47
CA LYS A 57 31.80 2.58 6.14
C LYS A 57 30.82 2.86 5.01
N MET A 58 29.56 2.50 5.22
CA MET A 58 28.45 2.75 4.30
C MET A 58 27.20 3.04 5.12
N ASP A 59 26.23 3.76 4.57
CA ASP A 59 25.01 3.97 5.32
C ASP A 59 24.10 2.72 5.36
N GLY A 60 23.18 2.69 6.32
CA GLY A 60 22.31 1.53 6.51
C GLY A 60 21.37 1.26 5.35
N VAL A 61 21.07 2.25 4.50
CA VAL A 61 20.23 2.09 3.29
C VAL A 61 21.02 1.30 2.23
N GLN A 62 22.33 1.56 2.10
CA GLN A 62 23.20 0.77 1.23
C GLN A 62 23.34 -0.67 1.74
N VAL A 63 23.43 -0.87 3.06
CA VAL A 63 23.44 -2.21 3.65
C VAL A 63 22.14 -2.94 3.36
N LEU A 64 21.00 -2.28 3.55
CA LEU A 64 19.66 -2.82 3.21
C LEU A 64 19.63 -3.34 1.76
N GLY A 65 20.08 -2.53 0.79
CA GLY A 65 20.12 -2.94 -0.62
C GLY A 65 20.92 -4.25 -0.82
N LYS A 66 22.12 -4.32 -0.25
CA LYS A 66 22.96 -5.53 -0.32
C LYS A 66 22.34 -6.75 0.36
N LEU A 67 21.70 -6.58 1.53
CA LEU A 67 21.02 -7.68 2.21
C LEU A 67 19.84 -8.21 1.39
N LYS A 68 19.08 -7.32 0.75
CA LYS A 68 17.98 -7.70 -0.15
C LYS A 68 18.45 -8.39 -1.43
N GLU A 69 19.62 -8.05 -1.95
CA GLU A 69 20.25 -8.77 -3.08
C GLU A 69 20.67 -10.19 -2.69
N ILE A 70 21.22 -10.38 -1.48
CA ILE A 70 21.68 -11.69 -0.99
C ILE A 70 20.48 -12.56 -0.57
N GLN A 71 19.58 -12.01 0.23
CA GLN A 71 18.41 -12.68 0.76
C GLN A 71 17.16 -11.82 0.57
N PRO A 72 16.47 -11.88 -0.60
CA PRO A 72 15.30 -11.07 -0.90
C PRO A 72 14.17 -11.16 0.13
N SER A 73 14.07 -12.30 0.83
CA SER A 73 13.06 -12.56 1.87
C SER A 73 13.36 -11.94 3.23
N ILE A 74 14.61 -11.44 3.45
CA ILE A 74 14.97 -10.86 4.74
C ILE A 74 14.08 -9.66 5.05
N LYS A 75 13.47 -9.65 6.23
CA LYS A 75 12.74 -8.50 6.72
C LYS A 75 13.71 -7.49 7.29
N VAL A 76 13.42 -6.19 7.13
CA VAL A 76 14.33 -5.15 7.59
C VAL A 76 13.58 -4.04 8.32
N ILE A 77 14.05 -3.72 9.53
CA ILE A 77 13.65 -2.53 10.30
C ILE A 77 14.82 -1.55 10.29
N MET A 78 14.57 -0.31 9.84
CA MET A 78 15.56 0.76 9.90
C MET A 78 15.46 1.51 11.22
N LEU A 79 16.61 1.79 11.87
CA LEU A 79 16.69 2.65 13.05
C LEU A 79 17.41 3.95 12.70
N THR A 80 16.93 5.09 13.20
CA THR A 80 17.60 6.38 13.00
C THR A 80 17.36 7.36 14.12
N GLY A 81 18.36 8.18 14.41
CA GLY A 81 18.21 9.35 15.29
C GLY A 81 17.75 10.61 14.56
N TYR A 82 17.86 10.67 13.25
CA TYR A 82 17.55 11.86 12.44
C TYR A 82 16.92 11.44 11.11
N PRO A 83 15.62 11.16 11.08
CA PRO A 83 14.93 10.82 9.83
C PRO A 83 14.87 12.04 8.91
N THR A 84 15.21 11.85 7.65
CA THR A 84 14.87 12.79 6.58
C THR A 84 13.84 12.12 5.67
N HIS A 85 12.97 12.90 5.05
CA HIS A 85 11.97 12.35 4.13
C HIS A 85 12.63 11.50 3.03
N ALA A 86 13.76 11.96 2.50
CA ALA A 86 14.51 11.28 1.45
C ALA A 86 15.04 9.89 1.90
N THR A 87 15.63 9.78 3.09
CA THR A 87 16.19 8.51 3.61
C THR A 87 15.10 7.49 3.97
N VAL A 88 13.94 7.96 4.45
CA VAL A 88 12.79 7.09 4.70
C VAL A 88 12.23 6.55 3.39
N GLU A 89 12.01 7.42 2.41
CA GLU A 89 11.49 7.04 1.10
C GLU A 89 12.42 6.05 0.37
N GLU A 90 13.73 6.32 0.36
CA GLU A 90 14.73 5.44 -0.25
C GLU A 90 14.76 4.06 0.43
N ALA A 91 14.76 3.99 1.78
CA ALA A 91 14.71 2.74 2.50
C ALA A 91 13.44 1.93 2.20
N MET A 92 12.28 2.57 2.13
CA MET A 92 11.02 1.92 1.80
C MET A 92 11.01 1.41 0.35
N GLN A 93 11.53 2.17 -0.61
CA GLN A 93 11.68 1.74 -2.01
C GLN A 93 12.60 0.53 -2.16
N LEU A 94 13.63 0.41 -1.32
CA LEU A 94 14.53 -0.74 -1.27
C LEU A 94 13.97 -1.93 -0.46
N GLY A 95 12.73 -1.81 0.04
CA GLY A 95 12.02 -2.90 0.69
C GLY A 95 12.24 -3.01 2.20
N ALA A 96 12.52 -1.91 2.91
CA ALA A 96 12.43 -1.88 4.36
C ALA A 96 10.96 -2.17 4.79
N ASN A 97 10.79 -3.00 5.82
CA ASN A 97 9.47 -3.39 6.32
C ASN A 97 8.94 -2.42 7.39
N ALA A 98 9.84 -1.74 8.09
CA ALA A 98 9.49 -0.74 9.08
C ALA A 98 10.64 0.25 9.32
N TYR A 99 10.28 1.34 9.98
CA TYR A 99 11.20 2.41 10.35
C TYR A 99 10.93 2.84 11.80
N CYS A 100 11.96 2.97 12.63
CA CYS A 100 11.84 3.39 14.02
C CYS A 100 12.80 4.53 14.32
N MET A 101 12.36 5.45 15.17
CA MET A 101 13.19 6.59 15.61
C MET A 101 13.93 6.28 16.90
N LYS A 102 15.19 6.67 16.98
CA LYS A 102 15.96 6.67 18.22
C LYS A 102 15.69 7.97 19.02
N PRO A 103 15.57 7.95 20.36
CA PRO A 103 15.68 6.79 21.23
C PRO A 103 14.43 5.90 21.15
N ILE A 104 14.61 4.61 20.89
CA ILE A 104 13.52 3.64 20.85
C ILE A 104 13.36 3.01 22.25
N ASP A 105 12.13 2.97 22.74
CA ASP A 105 11.87 2.28 23.99
C ASP A 105 11.72 0.77 23.79
N ARG A 106 11.81 0.04 24.90
CA ARG A 106 11.74 -1.40 24.91
C ARG A 106 10.44 -1.94 24.33
N SER A 107 9.31 -1.36 24.69
CA SER A 107 7.98 -1.83 24.25
C SER A 107 7.76 -1.58 22.76
N GLU A 108 8.30 -0.49 22.24
CA GLU A 108 8.22 -0.12 20.84
C GLU A 108 8.99 -1.11 19.94
N ILE A 109 10.27 -1.41 20.28
CA ILE A 109 11.06 -2.37 19.49
C ILE A 109 10.49 -3.79 19.56
N GLU A 110 10.03 -4.24 20.74
CA GLU A 110 9.39 -5.54 20.93
C GLU A 110 8.13 -5.66 20.06
N SER A 111 7.27 -4.63 20.07
CA SER A 111 6.03 -4.60 19.28
C SER A 111 6.33 -4.56 17.79
N LYS A 112 7.27 -3.73 17.36
CA LYS A 112 7.61 -3.57 15.94
C LYS A 112 8.25 -4.83 15.35
N VAL A 113 9.12 -5.50 16.11
CA VAL A 113 9.71 -6.79 15.70
C VAL A 113 8.63 -7.87 15.58
N ALA A 114 7.71 -7.95 16.55
CA ALA A 114 6.62 -8.91 16.49
C ALA A 114 5.67 -8.63 15.31
N GLU A 115 5.33 -7.38 15.07
CA GLU A 115 4.52 -6.93 13.93
C GLU A 115 5.19 -7.33 12.59
N VAL A 116 6.46 -6.96 12.41
CA VAL A 116 7.20 -7.23 11.17
C VAL A 116 7.41 -8.73 10.96
N LEU A 117 7.69 -9.51 12.02
CA LEU A 117 7.82 -10.97 11.90
C LEU A 117 6.47 -11.67 11.65
N ALA A 118 5.37 -11.13 12.22
CA ALA A 118 4.02 -11.63 11.98
C ALA A 118 3.45 -11.22 10.62
N GLN A 119 3.96 -10.13 10.01
CA GLN A 119 3.77 -9.95 8.59
C GLN A 119 4.30 -11.24 7.97
N GLU A 120 3.39 -12.12 7.55
CA GLU A 120 3.81 -13.20 6.69
C GLU A 120 4.67 -12.56 5.62
N THR A 121 5.89 -13.07 5.44
CA THR A 121 6.57 -12.85 4.19
C THR A 121 5.77 -13.64 3.15
N HIS A 122 4.64 -13.11 2.78
CA HIS A 122 4.16 -13.24 1.43
C HIS A 122 5.07 -12.41 0.52
N ILE A 123 6.37 -12.76 0.49
CA ILE A 123 6.88 -13.15 -0.78
C ILE A 123 6.36 -14.62 -0.94
N GLU A 124 5.08 -14.79 -1.10
CA GLU A 124 4.73 -15.38 -2.38
C GLU A 124 5.51 -14.48 -3.35
N LEU A 125 6.67 -14.97 -3.80
CA LEU A 125 6.96 -14.93 -5.22
C LEU A 125 5.56 -15.14 -5.78
N VAL A 126 4.89 -14.03 -6.22
CA VAL A 126 3.87 -14.17 -7.22
C VAL A 126 4.60 -15.06 -8.18
N ARG A 127 4.36 -16.37 -8.11
CA ARG A 127 4.81 -17.28 -9.15
C ARG A 127 4.01 -16.75 -10.31
N TYR A 128 4.63 -15.78 -10.96
CA TYR A 128 4.22 -15.47 -12.31
C TYR A 128 4.25 -16.85 -12.95
N PRO A 129 3.12 -17.37 -13.36
CA PRO A 129 3.08 -18.62 -14.07
C PRO A 129 4.20 -18.54 -15.08
N ASP A 130 4.95 -19.62 -15.28
CA ASP A 130 6.16 -19.61 -16.13
C ASP A 130 5.92 -18.61 -17.27
N LYS A 131 6.85 -17.71 -17.56
CA LYS A 131 6.66 -16.59 -18.51
C LYS A 131 5.91 -17.00 -19.79
N ALA A 132 5.97 -18.29 -20.14
CA ALA A 132 5.24 -18.95 -21.22
C ALA A 132 3.73 -19.12 -20.95
N GLU A 133 3.27 -19.01 -19.70
CA GLU A 133 1.86 -19.21 -19.29
C GLU A 133 1.13 -17.90 -18.98
N LEU A 134 1.84 -16.75 -19.00
CA LEU A 134 1.24 -15.44 -18.75
C LEU A 134 0.30 -15.06 -19.90
N THR A 135 -0.95 -14.82 -19.55
CA THR A 135 -1.92 -14.22 -20.49
C THR A 135 -1.65 -12.72 -20.65
N THR A 136 -2.19 -12.14 -21.72
CA THR A 136 -2.12 -10.67 -21.91
C THR A 136 -2.73 -9.92 -20.71
N GLN A 137 -3.79 -10.46 -20.10
CA GLN A 137 -4.40 -9.87 -18.92
C GLN A 137 -3.48 -9.91 -17.70
N ASP A 138 -2.79 -11.03 -17.46
CA ASP A 138 -1.82 -11.14 -16.37
C ASP A 138 -0.70 -10.10 -16.52
N ILE A 139 -0.23 -9.87 -17.75
CA ILE A 139 0.79 -8.86 -18.05
C ILE A 139 0.25 -7.45 -17.80
N LEU A 140 -0.96 -7.14 -18.26
CA LEU A 140 -1.57 -5.81 -18.06
C LEU A 140 -1.80 -5.53 -16.57
N PHE A 141 -2.41 -6.44 -15.83
CA PHE A 141 -2.67 -6.28 -14.40
C PHE A 141 -1.38 -6.24 -13.56
N GLY A 142 -0.38 -7.03 -13.91
CA GLY A 142 0.87 -7.10 -13.15
C GLY A 142 1.87 -5.99 -13.46
N SER A 143 1.74 -5.34 -14.65
CA SER A 143 2.74 -4.35 -15.12
C SER A 143 2.29 -2.90 -14.98
N LEU A 144 0.98 -2.63 -14.95
CA LEU A 144 0.45 -1.28 -14.81
C LEU A 144 0.20 -0.97 -13.33
N ARG A 145 1.04 -0.13 -12.75
CA ARG A 145 0.87 0.35 -11.37
C ARG A 145 -0.22 1.40 -11.31
N THR A 146 -1.24 1.17 -10.48
CA THR A 146 -2.37 2.09 -10.25
C THR A 146 -2.67 2.21 -8.78
N GLY A 147 -3.34 3.30 -8.39
CA GLY A 147 -3.97 3.42 -7.08
C GLY A 147 -5.22 2.56 -6.97
N VAL A 148 -5.80 2.47 -5.79
CA VAL A 148 -7.12 1.88 -5.55
C VAL A 148 -8.08 2.95 -5.08
N TYR A 149 -9.20 3.06 -5.77
CA TYR A 149 -10.18 4.11 -5.55
C TYR A 149 -11.57 3.52 -5.39
N ILE A 150 -12.41 4.21 -4.64
CA ILE A 150 -13.85 3.94 -4.65
C ILE A 150 -14.56 5.13 -5.30
N VAL A 151 -15.17 4.84 -6.43
CA VAL A 151 -16.07 5.81 -7.09
C VAL A 151 -17.43 5.70 -6.43
N THR A 152 -17.91 6.80 -5.84
CA THR A 152 -19.18 6.89 -5.15
C THR A 152 -20.13 7.80 -5.91
N VAL A 153 -21.41 7.53 -5.79
CA VAL A 153 -22.48 8.28 -6.46
C VAL A 153 -23.73 8.30 -5.61
N GLN A 154 -24.47 9.41 -5.72
CA GLN A 154 -25.83 9.52 -5.23
C GLN A 154 -26.78 9.80 -6.42
N ASP A 155 -27.85 9.04 -6.50
CA ASP A 155 -28.93 9.23 -7.50
C ASP A 155 -30.28 9.00 -6.82
N GLU A 156 -31.20 9.95 -6.95
CA GLU A 156 -32.59 9.92 -6.38
C GLU A 156 -32.65 9.50 -4.90
N GLY A 157 -31.66 9.92 -4.08
CA GLY A 157 -31.54 9.59 -2.67
C GLY A 157 -30.92 8.22 -2.36
N GLN A 158 -30.67 7.38 -3.36
CA GLN A 158 -29.88 6.15 -3.22
C GLN A 158 -28.40 6.47 -3.34
N ILE A 159 -27.58 5.67 -2.64
CA ILE A 159 -26.12 5.77 -2.70
C ILE A 159 -25.52 4.44 -3.13
N ASN A 160 -24.43 4.50 -3.87
CA ASN A 160 -23.64 3.32 -4.21
C ASN A 160 -22.18 3.68 -4.37
N GLY A 161 -21.33 2.63 -4.43
CA GLY A 161 -19.91 2.76 -4.67
C GLY A 161 -19.35 1.55 -5.42
N VAL A 162 -18.26 1.75 -6.13
CA VAL A 162 -17.53 0.69 -6.82
C VAL A 162 -16.04 0.92 -6.70
N THR A 163 -15.29 -0.14 -6.37
CA THR A 163 -13.84 -0.12 -6.41
C THR A 163 -13.36 -0.22 -7.84
N THR A 164 -12.45 0.66 -8.21
CA THR A 164 -11.75 0.62 -9.50
C THR A 164 -10.31 1.08 -9.35
N PRO A 165 -9.34 0.40 -10.00
CA PRO A 165 -7.98 0.91 -10.14
C PRO A 165 -7.82 1.84 -11.35
N TRP A 166 -8.82 1.93 -12.21
CA TRP A 166 -8.73 2.66 -13.47
C TRP A 166 -9.24 4.08 -13.33
N VAL A 167 -8.43 4.91 -12.68
CA VAL A 167 -8.63 6.35 -12.52
C VAL A 167 -7.38 7.07 -12.99
N THR A 168 -7.56 8.10 -13.81
CA THR A 168 -6.42 8.92 -14.25
C THR A 168 -6.83 10.36 -14.53
N GLN A 169 -5.91 11.29 -14.29
CA GLN A 169 -6.05 12.67 -14.70
C GLN A 169 -5.93 12.79 -16.22
N LEU A 170 -6.82 13.55 -16.85
CA LEU A 170 -6.83 13.76 -18.29
C LEU A 170 -6.41 15.17 -18.71
N SER A 171 -6.69 16.18 -17.88
CA SER A 171 -6.47 17.59 -18.21
C SER A 171 -6.09 18.39 -16.96
N TYR A 172 -5.36 19.47 -17.16
CA TYR A 172 -5.04 20.46 -16.13
C TYR A 172 -5.97 21.67 -16.18
N ASP A 173 -6.42 22.08 -17.36
CA ASP A 173 -7.27 23.25 -17.55
C ASP A 173 -8.30 22.99 -18.66
N PRO A 174 -9.60 22.78 -18.32
CA PRO A 174 -10.06 22.54 -16.97
C PRO A 174 -9.51 21.24 -16.40
N PRO A 175 -9.42 21.08 -15.06
CA PRO A 175 -8.97 19.84 -14.44
C PRO A 175 -10.01 18.74 -14.68
N MET A 176 -9.57 17.63 -15.26
CA MET A 176 -10.45 16.51 -15.61
C MET A 176 -9.88 15.18 -15.14
N VAL A 177 -10.79 14.29 -14.75
CA VAL A 177 -10.48 12.91 -14.34
C VAL A 177 -11.32 11.94 -15.15
N MET A 178 -10.72 10.81 -15.51
CA MET A 178 -11.42 9.67 -16.11
C MET A 178 -11.49 8.53 -15.10
N VAL A 179 -12.64 7.85 -15.05
CA VAL A 179 -12.84 6.58 -14.37
C VAL A 179 -13.41 5.55 -15.33
N ALA A 180 -12.95 4.30 -15.29
CA ALA A 180 -13.53 3.22 -16.09
C ALA A 180 -14.40 2.32 -15.20
N ILE A 181 -15.66 2.12 -15.61
CA ILE A 181 -16.65 1.32 -14.87
C ILE A 181 -17.40 0.41 -15.85
N SER A 182 -17.52 -0.86 -15.48
CA SER A 182 -18.31 -1.83 -16.27
C SER A 182 -19.81 -1.49 -16.23
N PRO A 183 -20.52 -1.58 -17.37
CA PRO A 183 -21.97 -1.44 -17.43
C PRO A 183 -22.76 -2.39 -16.52
N LEU A 184 -22.13 -3.48 -16.08
CA LEU A 184 -22.71 -4.43 -15.14
C LEU A 184 -22.74 -3.92 -13.68
N ARG A 185 -22.10 -2.80 -13.39
CA ARG A 185 -22.06 -2.21 -12.05
C ARG A 185 -23.19 -1.19 -11.89
N LYS A 186 -23.95 -1.25 -10.79
CA LYS A 186 -25.05 -0.31 -10.49
C LYS A 186 -24.60 1.16 -10.55
N CYS A 187 -23.36 1.46 -10.13
CA CYS A 187 -22.82 2.82 -10.23
C CYS A 187 -22.78 3.37 -11.66
N HIS A 188 -22.65 2.50 -12.67
CA HIS A 188 -22.63 2.94 -14.07
C HIS A 188 -23.95 3.65 -14.45
N GLU A 189 -25.09 3.05 -14.15
CA GLU A 189 -26.40 3.63 -14.38
C GLU A 189 -26.61 4.89 -13.55
N MET A 190 -26.29 4.84 -12.25
CA MET A 190 -26.46 5.96 -11.33
C MET A 190 -25.64 7.19 -11.72
N ILE A 191 -24.38 7.01 -12.15
CA ILE A 191 -23.55 8.13 -12.64
C ILE A 191 -24.12 8.71 -13.93
N THR A 192 -24.63 7.87 -14.82
CA THR A 192 -25.26 8.32 -16.07
C THR A 192 -26.49 9.17 -15.78
N ASN A 193 -27.30 8.81 -14.79
CA ASN A 193 -28.55 9.51 -14.43
C ASN A 193 -28.27 10.80 -13.65
N SER A 194 -27.41 10.72 -12.61
CA SER A 194 -27.12 11.87 -11.73
C SER A 194 -26.23 12.92 -12.38
N GLY A 195 -25.40 12.51 -13.35
CA GLY A 195 -24.39 13.40 -13.95
C GLY A 195 -23.25 13.79 -13.04
N GLN A 196 -23.06 13.11 -11.89
CA GLN A 196 -22.03 13.41 -10.90
C GLN A 196 -21.46 12.15 -10.28
N PHE A 197 -20.22 12.22 -9.79
CA PHE A 197 -19.59 11.18 -8.99
C PHE A 197 -18.45 11.74 -8.15
N ALA A 198 -18.04 11.02 -7.10
CA ALA A 198 -16.82 11.33 -6.38
C ALA A 198 -15.83 10.17 -6.45
N VAL A 199 -14.55 10.49 -6.49
CA VAL A 199 -13.46 9.54 -6.35
C VAL A 199 -12.91 9.64 -4.94
N ASN A 200 -13.01 8.57 -4.15
CA ASN A 200 -12.39 8.45 -2.83
C ASN A 200 -11.05 7.74 -2.98
N VAL A 201 -9.96 8.40 -2.61
CA VAL A 201 -8.60 7.85 -2.66
C VAL A 201 -8.35 7.04 -1.39
N LEU A 202 -8.32 5.71 -1.50
CA LEU A 202 -8.15 4.84 -0.34
C LEU A 202 -6.75 4.97 0.27
N ALA A 203 -6.68 4.83 1.59
CA ALA A 203 -5.44 4.72 2.33
C ALA A 203 -4.90 3.27 2.33
N SER A 204 -3.59 3.10 2.48
CA SER A 204 -2.86 1.81 2.40
C SER A 204 -3.41 0.71 3.33
N GLY A 205 -4.10 1.06 4.42
CA GLY A 205 -4.74 0.10 5.34
C GLY A 205 -6.18 -0.28 4.98
N GLN A 206 -6.75 0.17 3.84
CA GLN A 206 -8.17 0.00 3.51
C GLN A 206 -8.45 -1.10 2.47
N VAL A 207 -7.70 -2.20 2.48
CA VAL A 207 -7.89 -3.34 1.57
C VAL A 207 -9.27 -3.99 1.76
N ASP A 208 -9.75 -4.11 2.99
CA ASP A 208 -11.07 -4.64 3.32
C ASP A 208 -12.20 -3.76 2.78
N VAL A 209 -12.04 -2.43 2.84
CA VAL A 209 -12.98 -1.47 2.24
C VAL A 209 -12.99 -1.63 0.73
N ALA A 210 -11.82 -1.71 0.10
CA ALA A 210 -11.70 -1.94 -1.34
C ALA A 210 -12.38 -3.26 -1.76
N SER A 211 -12.18 -4.33 -1.01
CA SER A 211 -12.80 -5.64 -1.26
C SER A 211 -14.33 -5.56 -1.17
N ARG A 212 -14.86 -4.92 -0.14
CA ARG A 212 -16.30 -4.74 0.07
C ARG A 212 -16.98 -4.06 -1.13
N PHE A 213 -16.39 -2.99 -1.66
CA PHE A 213 -16.95 -2.25 -2.79
C PHE A 213 -16.62 -2.87 -4.17
N GLY A 214 -15.62 -3.74 -4.25
CA GLY A 214 -15.16 -4.38 -5.49
C GLY A 214 -15.78 -5.75 -5.78
N LEU A 215 -15.82 -6.63 -4.76
CA LEU A 215 -16.20 -8.04 -4.91
C LEU A 215 -17.71 -8.29 -4.94
N THR A 216 -18.50 -7.33 -4.46
CA THR A 216 -19.96 -7.46 -4.45
C THR A 216 -20.60 -6.55 -5.50
N THR A 217 -21.80 -6.92 -5.96
CA THR A 217 -22.58 -6.05 -6.83
C THR A 217 -23.60 -5.24 -6.04
N GLY A 218 -23.71 -3.95 -6.33
CA GLY A 218 -24.71 -3.07 -5.71
C GLY A 218 -26.17 -3.37 -6.15
N HIS A 219 -26.38 -4.32 -7.07
CA HIS A 219 -27.70 -4.83 -7.42
C HIS A 219 -28.22 -5.85 -6.41
N GLU A 220 -27.31 -6.57 -5.74
CA GLU A 220 -27.63 -7.67 -4.83
C GLU A 220 -27.49 -7.31 -3.36
N MET A 221 -26.60 -6.37 -3.05
CA MET A 221 -26.25 -6.01 -1.68
C MET A 221 -26.11 -4.49 -1.51
N ASP A 222 -26.57 -3.99 -0.38
CA ASP A 222 -26.25 -2.62 0.07
C ASP A 222 -24.79 -2.57 0.58
N LYS A 223 -23.91 -1.99 -0.23
CA LYS A 223 -22.49 -1.87 0.12
C LYS A 223 -22.23 -0.89 1.26
N PHE A 224 -23.19 -0.04 1.60
CA PHE A 224 -23.15 0.89 2.73
C PHE A 224 -23.85 0.35 3.99
N GLU A 225 -24.36 -0.89 3.98
CA GLU A 225 -24.94 -1.49 5.17
C GLU A 225 -23.98 -1.42 6.37
N GLY A 226 -24.42 -0.78 7.47
CA GLY A 226 -23.60 -0.55 8.66
C GLY A 226 -22.52 0.54 8.52
N VAL A 227 -22.47 1.26 7.38
CA VAL A 227 -21.57 2.39 7.14
C VAL A 227 -22.40 3.63 6.86
N VAL A 228 -22.22 4.68 7.65
CA VAL A 228 -22.84 5.99 7.40
C VAL A 228 -21.76 6.88 6.78
N PRO A 229 -21.80 7.09 5.44
CA PRO A 229 -20.81 7.96 4.81
C PRO A 229 -21.07 9.43 5.17
N GLU A 230 -20.03 10.20 5.25
CA GLU A 230 -20.13 11.66 5.17
C GLU A 230 -20.55 12.07 3.77
N ARG A 231 -20.62 13.37 3.52
CA ARG A 231 -20.96 13.91 2.21
C ARG A 231 -19.88 14.87 1.77
N THR A 232 -19.47 14.73 0.52
CA THR A 232 -18.68 15.78 -0.15
C THR A 232 -19.52 17.05 -0.35
N PRO A 233 -18.93 18.20 -0.65
CA PRO A 233 -19.66 19.43 -0.97
C PRO A 233 -20.65 19.26 -2.13
N ALA A 234 -20.38 18.40 -3.10
CA ALA A 234 -21.30 18.06 -4.18
C ALA A 234 -22.42 17.08 -3.78
N GLY A 235 -22.39 16.55 -2.54
CA GLY A 235 -23.43 15.65 -2.00
C GLY A 235 -23.14 14.17 -2.23
N ASN A 236 -22.05 13.80 -2.87
CA ASN A 236 -21.67 12.41 -3.06
C ASN A 236 -21.22 11.74 -1.75
N PRO A 237 -21.36 10.42 -1.60
CA PRO A 237 -20.89 9.73 -0.42
C PRO A 237 -19.38 9.85 -0.26
N LEU A 238 -18.92 10.25 0.94
CA LEU A 238 -17.52 10.31 1.35
C LEU A 238 -17.24 9.24 2.39
N LEU A 239 -16.29 8.37 2.10
CA LEU A 239 -15.87 7.30 3.00
C LEU A 239 -14.92 7.85 4.07
N SER A 240 -14.94 7.24 5.25
CA SER A 240 -14.06 7.61 6.35
C SER A 240 -12.62 7.16 6.11
N ASN A 241 -11.65 7.90 6.67
CA ASN A 241 -10.21 7.56 6.66
C ASN A 241 -9.59 7.43 5.25
N VAL A 242 -10.16 8.06 4.25
CA VAL A 242 -9.55 8.16 2.91
C VAL A 242 -8.52 9.27 2.88
N VAL A 243 -7.54 9.15 2.00
CA VAL A 243 -6.48 10.17 1.83
C VAL A 243 -7.05 11.48 1.30
N ALA A 244 -7.95 11.38 0.32
CA ALA A 244 -8.53 12.52 -0.38
C ALA A 244 -9.86 12.14 -1.04
N TYR A 245 -10.63 13.16 -1.43
CA TYR A 245 -11.74 12.98 -2.38
C TYR A 245 -11.62 13.95 -3.55
N ILE A 246 -12.28 13.60 -4.66
CA ILE A 246 -12.36 14.40 -5.88
C ILE A 246 -13.80 14.32 -6.36
N ASP A 247 -14.56 15.44 -6.30
CA ASP A 247 -15.89 15.55 -6.86
C ASP A 247 -15.84 15.93 -8.33
N CYS A 248 -16.62 15.23 -9.14
CA CYS A 248 -16.65 15.41 -10.58
C CYS A 248 -18.07 15.60 -11.11
N GLU A 249 -18.24 16.54 -12.03
CA GLU A 249 -19.40 16.66 -12.90
C GLU A 249 -19.13 15.91 -14.22
N LEU A 250 -20.05 15.03 -14.62
CA LEU A 250 -19.90 14.20 -15.80
C LEU A 250 -19.97 15.05 -17.08
N VAL A 251 -18.89 15.06 -17.86
CA VAL A 251 -18.81 15.76 -19.14
C VAL A 251 -19.09 14.83 -20.30
N LYS A 252 -18.60 13.59 -20.24
CA LYS A 252 -18.70 12.64 -21.35
C LYS A 252 -18.61 11.20 -20.88
N THR A 253 -19.39 10.34 -21.52
CA THR A 253 -19.26 8.88 -21.40
C THR A 253 -18.84 8.29 -22.74
N VAL A 254 -17.84 7.40 -22.73
CA VAL A 254 -17.32 6.70 -23.92
C VAL A 254 -17.30 5.21 -23.66
N ALA A 255 -18.04 4.44 -24.45
CA ALA A 255 -17.96 2.97 -24.39
C ALA A 255 -16.65 2.47 -25.01
N VAL A 256 -15.91 1.64 -24.24
CA VAL A 256 -14.62 1.06 -24.64
C VAL A 256 -14.54 -0.39 -24.18
N GLY A 257 -14.61 -1.32 -25.12
CA GLY A 257 -14.62 -2.74 -24.77
C GLY A 257 -15.81 -3.12 -23.88
N ASP A 258 -15.53 -3.71 -22.73
CA ASP A 258 -16.50 -4.14 -21.71
C ASP A 258 -16.73 -3.08 -20.61
N HIS A 259 -16.15 -1.90 -20.76
CA HIS A 259 -16.25 -0.78 -19.83
C HIS A 259 -16.71 0.51 -20.51
N SER A 260 -17.21 1.45 -19.71
CA SER A 260 -17.40 2.84 -20.10
C SER A 260 -16.40 3.74 -19.38
N LEU A 261 -15.82 4.67 -20.11
CA LEU A 261 -15.00 5.75 -19.57
C LEU A 261 -15.92 6.92 -19.22
N PHE A 262 -16.02 7.24 -17.94
CA PHE A 262 -16.69 8.44 -17.46
C PHE A 262 -15.65 9.54 -17.32
N VAL A 263 -15.75 10.58 -18.13
CA VAL A 263 -14.89 11.76 -18.07
C VAL A 263 -15.62 12.83 -17.28
N GLY A 264 -15.06 13.21 -16.13
CA GLY A 264 -15.61 14.23 -15.25
C GLY A 264 -14.71 15.44 -15.16
N GLU A 265 -15.30 16.64 -15.19
CA GLU A 265 -14.64 17.87 -14.78
C GLU A 265 -14.60 17.92 -13.26
N VAL A 266 -13.45 18.24 -12.69
CA VAL A 266 -13.27 18.33 -11.23
C VAL A 266 -13.91 19.63 -10.73
N ILE A 267 -14.98 19.50 -9.95
CA ILE A 267 -15.71 20.62 -9.33
C ILE A 267 -15.32 20.86 -7.88
N GLY A 268 -14.58 19.93 -7.25
CA GLY A 268 -14.07 20.05 -5.90
C GLY A 268 -13.10 18.92 -5.59
N ALA A 269 -12.10 19.20 -4.78
CA ALA A 269 -11.16 18.18 -4.29
C ALA A 269 -10.52 18.63 -2.99
N GLU A 270 -10.23 17.70 -2.08
CA GLU A 270 -9.55 17.99 -0.82
C GLU A 270 -8.72 16.79 -0.38
N VAL A 271 -7.53 17.07 0.14
CA VAL A 271 -6.72 16.09 0.87
C VAL A 271 -7.14 16.14 2.33
N LEU A 272 -7.67 15.03 2.84
CA LEU A 272 -8.23 14.94 4.19
C LEU A 272 -7.19 14.63 5.24
N ASP A 273 -6.19 13.82 4.88
CA ASP A 273 -5.11 13.45 5.78
C ASP A 273 -3.79 13.28 5.02
N LEU A 274 -2.84 14.20 5.27
CA LEU A 274 -1.50 14.20 4.66
C LEU A 274 -0.57 13.13 5.25
N THR A 275 -0.95 12.47 6.34
CA THR A 275 -0.16 11.42 6.98
C THR A 275 -0.44 10.04 6.39
N LEU A 276 -1.55 9.89 5.67
CA LEU A 276 -1.95 8.64 5.03
C LEU A 276 -1.28 8.49 3.64
N SER A 277 -0.80 7.31 3.35
CA SER A 277 -0.33 6.94 2.01
C SER A 277 -1.46 6.35 1.19
N PRO A 278 -1.61 6.70 -0.10
CA PRO A 278 -2.58 6.08 -0.98
C PRO A 278 -2.38 4.57 -1.10
N LEU A 279 -3.48 3.83 -1.17
CA LEU A 279 -3.45 2.39 -1.45
C LEU A 279 -3.08 2.15 -2.92
N THR A 280 -2.03 1.39 -3.15
CA THR A 280 -1.63 0.92 -4.49
C THR A 280 -2.29 -0.41 -4.80
N PHE A 281 -2.66 -0.60 -6.07
CA PHE A 281 -3.19 -1.87 -6.54
C PHE A 281 -2.05 -2.89 -6.66
N GLU A 282 -2.12 -3.94 -5.85
CA GLU A 282 -1.31 -5.14 -6.00
C GLU A 282 -2.21 -6.28 -6.46
N PRO A 283 -1.94 -6.90 -7.60
CA PRO A 283 -2.81 -7.96 -8.15
C PRO A 283 -3.03 -9.13 -7.18
N SER A 284 -2.04 -9.45 -6.34
CA SER A 284 -2.12 -10.49 -5.32
C SER A 284 -3.18 -10.23 -4.24
N ASP A 285 -3.50 -8.95 -3.98
CA ASP A 285 -4.36 -8.59 -2.85
C ASP A 285 -5.87 -8.72 -3.15
N TYR A 286 -6.24 -8.74 -4.44
CA TYR A 286 -7.63 -8.50 -4.78
C TYR A 286 -8.35 -9.53 -5.66
N PHE A 287 -7.68 -10.29 -6.58
CA PHE A 287 -8.46 -10.81 -7.72
C PHE A 287 -8.03 -12.13 -8.37
N TRP A 288 -7.16 -12.94 -7.76
CA TRP A 288 -6.80 -14.21 -8.42
C TRP A 288 -7.96 -15.21 -8.53
N ASP A 289 -9.00 -15.08 -7.71
CA ASP A 289 -10.17 -15.96 -7.71
C ASP A 289 -11.34 -15.46 -8.58
N ILE A 290 -11.25 -14.27 -9.17
CA ILE A 290 -12.31 -13.71 -10.03
C ILE A 290 -11.83 -13.70 -11.48
N ARG A 291 -11.56 -14.88 -12.01
CA ARG A 291 -11.56 -15.09 -13.46
C ARG A 291 -12.98 -15.41 -13.88
N PRO A 292 -13.52 -14.76 -14.94
CA PRO A 292 -14.81 -15.12 -15.50
C PRO A 292 -14.79 -16.55 -16.05
#